data_dced1846de37dfc98f1e3c9f287ed523
#
_entry.id   dced1846de37dfc98f1e3c9f287ed523
#
_cell.length_a   1.000
_cell.length_b   1.000
_cell.length_c   1.000
_cell.angle_alpha   90.00
_cell.angle_beta   90.00
_cell.angle_gamma   90.00
#
_symmetry.space_group_name_H-M   'P 1'
#
loop_
_entity.id
_entity.type
_entity.pdbx_description
1 polymer ?
#
loop_
_entity_poly.entity_id
_entity_poly.type
_entity_poly.pdbx_seq_one_letter_code
_entity_poly.pdbx_strand_id
1 'polypeptide(L)'
;SSDLTPSVFAELPRLLERAGPGAGSGTITGLFTVLVDGDDHNEPVADAVRSILDGHIVLDRAIAERNRYPAINILRSVSRTMPDCNTDEENEIVSKARRYIAAYEDMAELIRLGAYKKGSNKEVDEAIFYYPKIESFLMQKKNEKVTLAEGYMQLKEILDTPYKAS
;
A
#
# COMPACT_ATOMS: atom_id res chain seq x y z
N SER A 1 -6.56 -24.67 -14.04
CA SER A 1 -6.71 -24.66 -12.58
C SER A 1 -5.47 -25.30 -11.97
N SER A 2 -4.68 -24.54 -11.29
CA SER A 2 -3.56 -25.04 -10.51
C SER A 2 -4.12 -25.74 -9.27
N ASP A 3 -4.46 -27.01 -9.39
CA ASP A 3 -4.80 -27.86 -8.26
C ASP A 3 -3.53 -28.05 -7.41
N LEU A 4 -3.28 -27.08 -6.53
CA LEU A 4 -2.26 -27.24 -5.51
C LEU A 4 -2.67 -28.39 -4.60
N THR A 5 -1.83 -29.41 -4.55
CA THR A 5 -2.07 -30.58 -3.71
C THR A 5 -2.08 -30.18 -2.23
N PRO A 6 -2.84 -30.89 -1.36
CA PRO A 6 -2.85 -30.62 0.09
C PRO A 6 -1.45 -30.58 0.71
N SER A 7 -0.47 -31.28 0.13
CA SER A 7 0.93 -31.28 0.56
C SER A 7 1.60 -29.91 0.40
N VAL A 8 1.26 -29.14 -0.64
CA VAL A 8 1.81 -27.79 -0.85
C VAL A 8 1.34 -26.84 0.24
N PHE A 9 0.07 -26.90 0.63
CA PHE A 9 -0.47 -26.10 1.73
C PHE A 9 0.20 -26.42 3.08
N ALA A 10 0.64 -27.66 3.29
CA ALA A 10 1.37 -28.03 4.50
C ALA A 10 2.84 -27.58 4.49
N GLU A 11 3.46 -27.47 3.30
CA GLU A 11 4.86 -27.03 3.18
C GLU A 11 5.03 -25.51 3.16
N LEU A 12 4.01 -24.75 2.72
CA LEU A 12 4.06 -23.29 2.69
C LEU A 12 4.39 -22.67 4.06
N PRO A 13 3.71 -23.00 5.18
CA PRO A 13 4.05 -22.47 6.50
C PRO A 13 5.48 -22.75 6.89
N ARG A 14 5.95 -23.97 6.67
CA ARG A 14 7.33 -24.39 7.00
C ARG A 14 8.39 -23.61 6.23
N LEU A 15 8.11 -23.26 4.97
CA LEU A 15 9.01 -22.45 4.16
C LEU A 15 9.02 -21.00 4.65
N LEU A 16 7.85 -20.43 4.92
CA LEU A 16 7.70 -19.04 5.32
C LEU A 16 8.26 -18.78 6.72
N GLU A 17 8.08 -19.71 7.65
CA GLU A 17 8.60 -19.65 9.03
C GLU A 17 10.14 -19.75 9.13
N ARG A 18 10.83 -20.09 8.04
CA ARG A 18 12.31 -20.08 7.99
C ARG A 18 12.88 -18.66 7.92
N ALA A 19 12.10 -17.68 7.50
CA ALA A 19 12.44 -16.27 7.62
C ALA A 19 12.09 -15.78 9.03
N GLY A 20 12.89 -14.88 9.56
CA GLY A 20 12.66 -14.31 10.90
C GLY A 20 13.95 -14.23 11.74
N PRO A 21 13.81 -13.95 13.04
CA PRO A 21 14.94 -13.90 13.97
C PRO A 21 15.50 -15.29 14.18
N GLY A 22 16.85 -15.41 14.16
CA GLY A 22 17.57 -16.63 14.48
C GLY A 22 17.74 -16.83 16.00
N ALA A 23 18.35 -17.97 16.39
CA ALA A 23 18.68 -18.24 17.79
C ALA A 23 19.79 -17.31 18.35
N GLY A 24 20.47 -16.54 17.49
CA GLY A 24 21.49 -15.54 17.83
C GLY A 24 21.00 -14.13 17.53
N SER A 25 21.93 -13.22 17.26
CA SER A 25 21.64 -11.81 16.92
C SER A 25 21.25 -11.58 15.45
N GLY A 26 21.29 -12.61 14.62
CA GLY A 26 20.99 -12.51 13.18
C GLY A 26 19.50 -12.67 12.88
N THR A 27 19.06 -11.99 11.82
CA THR A 27 17.70 -12.10 11.29
C THR A 27 17.71 -12.39 9.79
N ILE A 28 16.69 -13.07 9.29
CA ILE A 28 16.49 -13.31 7.86
C ILE A 28 15.18 -12.62 7.45
N THR A 29 15.28 -11.66 6.55
CA THR A 29 14.10 -11.06 5.94
C THR A 29 13.74 -11.83 4.68
N GLY A 30 12.53 -12.40 4.63
CA GLY A 30 12.00 -13.13 3.49
C GLY A 30 11.11 -12.22 2.62
N LEU A 31 11.37 -12.16 1.31
CA LEU A 31 10.51 -11.56 0.32
C LEU A 31 10.00 -12.67 -0.62
N PHE A 32 8.71 -12.95 -0.55
CA PHE A 32 8.08 -14.01 -1.31
C PHE A 32 7.14 -13.41 -2.36
N THR A 33 7.26 -13.89 -3.60
CA THR A 33 6.37 -13.47 -4.68
C THR A 33 5.32 -14.56 -4.90
N VAL A 34 4.04 -14.16 -4.87
CA VAL A 34 2.91 -15.02 -5.17
C VAL A 34 2.17 -14.44 -6.36
N LEU A 35 1.99 -15.26 -7.40
CA LEU A 35 1.16 -14.91 -8.56
C LEU A 35 -0.26 -15.42 -8.30
N VAL A 36 -1.24 -14.56 -8.55
CA VAL A 36 -2.66 -14.89 -8.46
C VAL A 36 -3.27 -14.85 -9.87
N ASP A 37 -4.11 -15.83 -10.18
CA ASP A 37 -4.79 -15.87 -11.47
C ASP A 37 -5.96 -14.88 -11.49
N GLY A 38 -6.09 -14.12 -12.57
CA GLY A 38 -7.27 -13.28 -12.84
C GLY A 38 -7.56 -12.18 -11.80
N ASP A 39 -6.52 -11.65 -11.14
CA ASP A 39 -6.66 -10.66 -10.05
C ASP A 39 -7.51 -11.15 -8.85
N ASP A 40 -7.71 -12.48 -8.74
CA ASP A 40 -8.41 -13.08 -7.61
C ASP A 40 -7.51 -13.16 -6.37
N HIS A 41 -7.52 -12.08 -5.60
CA HIS A 41 -6.80 -12.00 -4.33
C HIS A 41 -7.41 -12.88 -3.22
N ASN A 42 -8.55 -13.53 -3.46
CA ASN A 42 -9.19 -14.47 -2.54
C ASN A 42 -8.82 -15.92 -2.84
N GLU A 43 -7.88 -16.13 -3.75
CA GLU A 43 -7.33 -17.46 -4.00
C GLU A 43 -6.81 -18.08 -2.70
N PRO A 44 -7.15 -19.36 -2.40
CA PRO A 44 -6.80 -20.00 -1.13
C PRO A 44 -5.32 -19.96 -0.78
N VAL A 45 -4.42 -20.01 -1.78
CA VAL A 45 -2.97 -19.91 -1.56
C VAL A 45 -2.57 -18.52 -1.09
N ALA A 46 -3.08 -17.49 -1.76
CA ALA A 46 -2.79 -16.10 -1.40
C ALA A 46 -3.29 -15.77 0.00
N ASP A 47 -4.46 -16.32 0.38
CA ASP A 47 -5.04 -16.13 1.71
C ASP A 47 -4.24 -16.87 2.79
N ALA A 48 -3.85 -18.12 2.54
CA ALA A 48 -3.00 -18.89 3.43
C ALA A 48 -1.65 -18.21 3.68
N VAL A 49 -0.99 -17.70 2.63
CA VAL A 49 0.28 -16.98 2.73
C VAL A 49 0.11 -15.69 3.54
N ARG A 50 -0.93 -14.90 3.27
CA ARG A 50 -1.21 -13.66 4.01
C ARG A 50 -1.45 -13.88 5.50
N SER A 51 -2.00 -15.03 5.89
CA SER A 51 -2.26 -15.34 7.30
C SER A 51 -0.98 -15.56 8.10
N ILE A 52 0.11 -15.94 7.46
CA ILE A 52 1.40 -16.29 8.08
C ILE A 52 2.37 -15.10 8.08
N LEU A 53 2.38 -14.30 7.01
CA LEU A 53 3.35 -13.22 6.79
C LEU A 53 3.04 -11.98 7.64
N ASP A 54 4.08 -11.22 7.99
CA ASP A 54 3.99 -9.95 8.71
C ASP A 54 3.39 -8.80 7.88
N GLY A 55 3.20 -9.02 6.60
CA GLY A 55 2.57 -8.08 5.69
C GLY A 55 2.60 -8.57 4.25
N HIS A 56 1.94 -7.82 3.38
CA HIS A 56 1.95 -8.09 1.95
C HIS A 56 1.85 -6.79 1.15
N ILE A 57 2.47 -6.79 -0.02
CA ILE A 57 2.44 -5.69 -0.99
C ILE A 57 1.60 -6.17 -2.18
N VAL A 58 0.52 -5.46 -2.47
CA VAL A 58 -0.36 -5.76 -3.61
C VAL A 58 0.09 -4.94 -4.81
N LEU A 59 0.46 -5.62 -5.90
CA LEU A 59 0.65 -5.00 -7.21
C LEU A 59 -0.68 -5.04 -7.96
N ASP A 60 -1.09 -3.90 -8.50
CA ASP A 60 -2.39 -3.74 -9.13
C ASP A 60 -2.23 -3.33 -10.59
N ARG A 61 -2.83 -4.11 -11.49
CA ARG A 61 -2.76 -3.89 -12.93
C ARG A 61 -3.41 -2.56 -13.33
N ALA A 62 -4.53 -2.19 -12.72
CA ALA A 62 -5.22 -0.94 -13.02
C ALA A 62 -4.36 0.30 -12.70
N ILE A 63 -3.46 0.20 -11.73
CA ILE A 63 -2.49 1.23 -11.40
C ILE A 63 -1.40 1.31 -12.49
N ALA A 64 -0.89 0.17 -12.95
CA ALA A 64 0.08 0.10 -14.03
C ALA A 64 -0.49 0.66 -15.35
N GLU A 65 -1.74 0.37 -15.65
CA GLU A 65 -2.45 0.86 -16.83
C GLU A 65 -2.60 2.40 -16.84
N ARG A 66 -2.59 3.02 -15.65
CA ARG A 66 -2.53 4.49 -15.48
C ARG A 66 -1.11 5.05 -15.50
N ASN A 67 -0.12 4.20 -15.85
CA ASN A 67 1.30 4.56 -15.93
C ASN A 67 1.91 5.02 -14.59
N ARG A 68 1.37 4.60 -13.46
CA ARG A 68 2.00 4.80 -12.14
C ARG A 68 2.85 3.58 -11.78
N TYR A 69 4.14 3.80 -11.59
CA TYR A 69 5.11 2.80 -11.18
C TYR A 69 5.92 3.28 -9.98
N PRO A 70 6.22 2.38 -8.99
CA PRO A 70 5.74 0.98 -8.91
C PRO A 70 4.22 0.90 -8.75
N ALA A 71 3.61 -0.14 -9.34
CA ALA A 71 2.15 -0.31 -9.38
C ALA A 71 1.58 -0.87 -8.06
N ILE A 72 2.01 -0.31 -6.94
CA ILE A 72 1.63 -0.75 -5.59
C ILE A 72 0.29 -0.14 -5.20
N ASN A 73 -0.67 -0.98 -4.86
CA ASN A 73 -1.92 -0.53 -4.27
C ASN A 73 -1.74 -0.31 -2.76
N ILE A 74 -1.69 0.96 -2.35
CA ILE A 74 -1.41 1.37 -0.96
C ILE A 74 -2.52 0.92 0.01
N LEU A 75 -3.77 1.00 -0.41
CA LEU A 75 -4.90 0.67 0.47
C LEU A 75 -5.04 -0.84 0.69
N ARG A 76 -4.72 -1.64 -0.32
CA ARG A 76 -4.77 -3.11 -0.27
C ARG A 76 -3.51 -3.75 0.31
N SER A 77 -2.42 -3.00 0.39
CA SER A 77 -1.16 -3.45 1.01
C SER A 77 -1.22 -3.28 2.53
N VAL A 78 -0.69 -4.25 3.26
CA VAL A 78 -0.73 -4.29 4.72
C VAL A 78 0.65 -4.56 5.29
N SER A 79 1.02 -3.86 6.35
CA SER A 79 2.10 -4.19 7.26
C SER A 79 1.54 -4.33 8.67
N ARG A 80 1.81 -5.46 9.32
CA ARG A 80 1.42 -5.70 10.72
C ARG A 80 2.40 -5.08 11.69
N THR A 81 3.64 -4.88 11.26
CA THR A 81 4.75 -4.37 12.07
C THR A 81 4.93 -2.85 11.96
N MET A 82 4.36 -2.22 10.94
CA MET A 82 4.56 -0.80 10.67
C MET A 82 4.23 0.11 11.88
N PRO A 83 3.13 -0.06 12.60
CA PRO A 83 2.84 0.82 13.73
C PRO A 83 3.95 0.83 14.78
N ASP A 84 4.54 -0.33 15.07
CA ASP A 84 5.57 -0.48 16.10
C ASP A 84 6.98 -0.12 15.60
N CYS A 85 7.19 -0.14 14.29
CA CYS A 85 8.47 0.22 13.64
C CYS A 85 8.59 1.71 13.34
N ASN A 86 7.49 2.45 13.41
CA ASN A 86 7.41 3.88 13.13
C ASN A 86 7.32 4.70 14.42
N THR A 87 7.71 5.96 14.34
CA THR A 87 7.35 6.95 15.35
C THR A 87 5.86 7.30 15.26
N ASP A 88 5.30 7.90 16.32
CA ASP A 88 3.91 8.37 16.32
C ASP A 88 3.65 9.38 15.19
N GLU A 89 4.60 10.29 14.94
CA GLU A 89 4.53 11.27 13.85
C GLU A 89 4.48 10.59 12.47
N GLU A 90 5.31 9.60 12.24
CA GLU A 90 5.32 8.82 10.99
C GLU A 90 4.00 8.05 10.79
N ASN A 91 3.47 7.47 11.86
CA ASN A 91 2.16 6.79 11.83
C ASN A 91 1.01 7.76 11.50
N GLU A 92 1.03 8.98 12.06
CA GLU A 92 0.04 10.02 11.76
C GLU A 92 0.12 10.46 10.29
N ILE A 93 1.32 10.67 9.74
CA ILE A 93 1.57 11.04 8.34
C ILE A 93 1.00 9.96 7.41
N VAL A 94 1.33 8.69 7.67
CA VAL A 94 0.84 7.56 6.85
C VAL A 94 -0.67 7.44 6.94
N SER A 95 -1.24 7.52 8.14
CA SER A 95 -2.68 7.44 8.36
C SER A 95 -3.43 8.54 7.61
N LYS A 96 -2.94 9.78 7.68
CA LYS A 96 -3.51 10.93 6.97
C LYS A 96 -3.45 10.76 5.45
N ALA A 97 -2.32 10.32 4.91
CA ALA A 97 -2.17 10.05 3.48
C ALA A 97 -3.13 8.96 3.00
N ARG A 98 -3.21 7.83 3.73
CA ARG A 98 -4.12 6.72 3.39
C ARG A 98 -5.58 7.16 3.42
N ARG A 99 -5.96 8.00 4.38
CA ARG A 99 -7.33 8.55 4.47
C ARG A 99 -7.68 9.39 3.26
N TYR A 100 -6.78 10.25 2.79
CA TYR A 100 -7.03 11.04 1.57
C TYR A 100 -7.09 10.18 0.30
N ILE A 101 -6.25 9.15 0.20
CA ILE A 101 -6.32 8.19 -0.91
C ILE A 101 -7.69 7.50 -0.90
N ALA A 102 -8.13 6.99 0.24
CA ALA A 102 -9.41 6.30 0.37
C ALA A 102 -10.60 7.22 0.05
N ALA A 103 -10.64 8.42 0.65
CA ALA A 103 -11.71 9.39 0.40
C ALA A 103 -11.80 9.82 -1.08
N TYR A 104 -10.65 9.94 -1.76
CA TYR A 104 -10.64 10.22 -3.19
C TYR A 104 -11.13 9.03 -4.02
N GLU A 105 -10.64 7.81 -3.74
CA GLU A 105 -11.03 6.60 -4.48
C GLU A 105 -12.53 6.29 -4.33
N ASP A 106 -13.09 6.46 -3.14
CA ASP A 106 -14.53 6.28 -2.88
C ASP A 106 -15.40 7.24 -3.71
N MET A 107 -14.89 8.42 -4.04
CA MET A 107 -15.61 9.45 -4.78
C MET A 107 -15.12 9.62 -6.23
N ALA A 108 -14.15 8.82 -6.66
CA ALA A 108 -13.44 9.00 -7.94
C ALA A 108 -14.40 9.03 -9.15
N GLU A 109 -15.42 8.21 -9.15
CA GLU A 109 -16.39 8.18 -10.25
C GLU A 109 -17.23 9.46 -10.31
N LEU A 110 -17.74 9.94 -9.17
CA LEU A 110 -18.50 11.19 -9.10
C LEU A 110 -17.65 12.40 -9.46
N ILE A 111 -16.37 12.40 -9.04
CA ILE A 111 -15.40 13.46 -9.38
C ILE A 111 -15.16 13.46 -10.90
N ARG A 112 -14.91 12.28 -11.50
CA ARG A 112 -14.67 12.13 -12.94
C ARG A 112 -15.86 12.55 -13.80
N LEU A 113 -17.08 12.29 -13.35
CA LEU A 113 -18.31 12.67 -14.02
C LEU A 113 -18.69 14.15 -13.80
N GLY A 114 -17.94 14.88 -12.96
CA GLY A 114 -18.27 16.26 -12.58
C GLY A 114 -19.53 16.38 -11.71
N ALA A 115 -19.99 15.26 -11.14
CA ALA A 115 -21.19 15.21 -10.30
C ALA A 115 -20.91 15.55 -8.83
N TYR A 116 -19.62 15.56 -8.41
CA TYR A 116 -19.25 15.99 -7.08
C TYR A 116 -19.32 17.52 -6.97
N LYS A 117 -20.03 18.01 -5.95
CA LYS A 117 -20.14 19.44 -5.67
C LYS A 117 -19.10 19.84 -4.61
N LYS A 118 -18.16 20.69 -4.97
CA LYS A 118 -17.18 21.26 -4.04
C LYS A 118 -17.86 21.95 -2.86
N GLY A 119 -17.35 21.75 -1.65
CA GLY A 119 -17.92 22.27 -0.41
C GLY A 119 -18.97 21.37 0.24
N SER A 120 -19.37 20.26 -0.40
CA SER A 120 -20.35 19.34 0.19
C SER A 120 -19.76 18.42 1.25
N ASN A 121 -18.47 18.11 1.15
CA ASN A 121 -17.73 17.32 2.13
C ASN A 121 -16.28 17.80 2.22
N LYS A 122 -15.90 18.33 3.39
CA LYS A 122 -14.55 18.87 3.63
C LYS A 122 -13.45 17.84 3.41
N GLU A 123 -13.64 16.60 3.86
CA GLU A 123 -12.64 15.55 3.71
C GLU A 123 -12.39 15.18 2.24
N VAL A 124 -13.45 15.12 1.44
CA VAL A 124 -13.36 14.87 0.00
C VAL A 124 -12.72 16.05 -0.72
N ASP A 125 -13.03 17.27 -0.34
CA ASP A 125 -12.40 18.47 -0.91
C ASP A 125 -10.88 18.49 -0.63
N GLU A 126 -10.47 18.16 0.59
CA GLU A 126 -9.06 17.99 0.96
C GLU A 126 -8.43 16.83 0.18
N ALA A 127 -9.12 15.69 0.05
CA ALA A 127 -8.64 14.56 -0.71
C ALA A 127 -8.42 14.91 -2.19
N ILE A 128 -9.31 15.66 -2.83
CA ILE A 128 -9.14 16.16 -4.20
C ILE A 128 -7.88 17.04 -4.34
N PHE A 129 -7.55 17.80 -3.30
CA PHE A 129 -6.37 18.67 -3.30
C PHE A 129 -5.06 17.90 -3.09
N TYR A 130 -5.05 16.93 -2.15
CA TYR A 130 -3.83 16.21 -1.80
C TYR A 130 -3.55 15.00 -2.68
N TYR A 131 -4.57 14.31 -3.19
CA TYR A 131 -4.44 13.07 -3.96
C TYR A 131 -3.47 13.18 -5.15
N PRO A 132 -3.53 14.20 -6.03
CA PRO A 132 -2.58 14.32 -7.13
C PRO A 132 -1.13 14.45 -6.68
N LYS A 133 -0.88 15.09 -5.54
CA LYS A 133 0.45 15.28 -4.96
C LYS A 133 0.96 13.97 -4.37
N ILE A 134 0.08 13.23 -3.67
CA ILE A 134 0.40 11.90 -3.13
C ILE A 134 0.66 10.92 -4.28
N GLU A 135 -0.15 10.91 -5.34
CA GLU A 135 0.09 10.09 -6.52
C GLU A 135 1.44 10.39 -7.19
N SER A 136 1.81 11.68 -7.29
CA SER A 136 3.12 12.07 -7.79
C SER A 136 4.27 11.60 -6.89
N PHE A 137 4.10 11.64 -5.59
CA PHE A 137 5.05 11.12 -4.60
C PHE A 137 5.22 9.60 -4.71
N LEU A 138 4.14 8.87 -4.96
CA LEU A 138 4.16 7.40 -5.13
C LEU A 138 4.80 6.94 -6.44
N MET A 139 4.98 7.84 -7.39
CA MET A 139 5.70 7.55 -8.64
C MET A 139 7.20 7.57 -8.39
N GLN A 140 7.89 6.50 -8.79
CA GLN A 140 9.34 6.41 -8.66
C GLN A 140 9.96 5.90 -9.94
N LYS A 141 11.00 6.56 -10.41
CA LYS A 141 11.77 6.10 -11.57
C LYS A 141 12.65 4.91 -11.19
N LYS A 142 12.96 4.04 -12.17
CA LYS A 142 13.76 2.82 -11.96
C LYS A 142 15.10 3.05 -11.25
N ASN A 143 15.73 4.19 -11.50
CA ASN A 143 17.06 4.53 -10.96
C ASN A 143 16.99 5.54 -9.81
N GLU A 144 15.82 5.91 -9.38
CA GLU A 144 15.60 6.82 -8.27
C GLU A 144 15.83 6.08 -6.95
N LYS A 145 16.60 6.70 -6.06
CA LYS A 145 16.89 6.17 -4.74
C LYS A 145 16.44 7.20 -3.72
N VAL A 146 15.58 6.78 -2.83
CA VAL A 146 15.07 7.59 -1.72
C VAL A 146 15.21 6.76 -0.45
N THR A 147 15.76 7.34 0.60
CA THR A 147 15.79 6.71 1.92
C THR A 147 14.41 6.77 2.56
N LEU A 148 14.16 5.91 3.56
CA LEU A 148 12.90 5.91 4.30
C LEU A 148 12.63 7.28 4.97
N ALA A 149 13.67 7.86 5.58
CA ALA A 149 13.57 9.17 6.23
C ALA A 149 13.22 10.30 5.24
N GLU A 150 13.85 10.31 4.05
CA GLU A 150 13.53 11.28 2.98
C GLU A 150 12.10 11.08 2.49
N GLY A 151 11.63 9.83 2.38
CA GLY A 151 10.25 9.52 1.99
C GLY A 151 9.24 10.09 2.99
N TYR A 152 9.45 9.90 4.29
CA TYR A 152 8.56 10.50 5.32
C TYR A 152 8.60 12.02 5.31
N MET A 153 9.78 12.62 5.14
CA MET A 153 9.93 14.09 5.06
C MET A 153 9.15 14.66 3.86
N GLN A 154 9.31 14.06 2.67
CA GLN A 154 8.59 14.48 1.46
C GLN A 154 7.07 14.33 1.61
N LEU A 155 6.61 13.21 2.19
CA LEU A 155 5.18 12.98 2.41
C LEU A 155 4.61 13.99 3.41
N LYS A 156 5.35 14.31 4.47
CA LYS A 156 4.99 15.35 5.44
C LYS A 156 4.85 16.71 4.78
N GLU A 157 5.83 17.14 3.98
CA GLU A 157 5.80 18.42 3.25
C GLU A 157 4.55 18.53 2.35
N ILE A 158 4.18 17.45 1.68
CA ILE A 158 2.94 17.39 0.88
C ILE A 158 1.72 17.64 1.76
N LEU A 159 1.62 16.95 2.90
CA LEU A 159 0.46 17.00 3.78
C LEU A 159 0.37 18.29 4.61
N ASP A 160 1.50 19.00 4.79
CA ASP A 160 1.58 20.31 5.45
C ASP A 160 1.30 21.47 4.48
N THR A 161 1.21 21.20 3.16
CA THR A 161 0.81 22.21 2.18
C THR A 161 -0.60 22.73 2.53
N PRO A 162 -0.78 24.04 2.78
CA PRO A 162 -2.07 24.55 3.23
C PRO A 162 -3.15 24.41 2.17
N TYR A 163 -4.22 23.70 2.52
CA TYR A 163 -5.45 23.69 1.72
C TYR A 163 -6.21 24.98 1.96
N LYS A 164 -6.41 25.78 0.91
CA LYS A 164 -7.28 26.94 0.95
C LYS A 164 -8.64 26.57 0.37
N ALA A 165 -9.64 26.48 1.23
CA ALA A 165 -11.04 26.40 0.79
C ALA A 165 -11.39 27.71 0.06
N SER A 166 -11.52 27.66 -1.27
CA SER A 166 -11.96 28.78 -2.10
C SER A 166 -13.43 28.68 -2.39
#